data_aaacf6bd8ea3b15f4b05fec9d30acbf4
#
_entry.id   aaacf6bd8ea3b15f4b05fec9d30acbf4
#
_cell.length_a   1.000
_cell.length_b   1.000
_cell.length_c   1.000
_cell.angle_alpha   90.00
_cell.angle_beta   90.00
_cell.angle_gamma   90.00
#
_symmetry.space_group_name_H-M   'P 1'
#
loop_
_entity.id
_entity.type
_entity.pdbx_description
1 polymer ?
#
loop_
_entity_poly.entity_id
_entity_poly.type
_entity_poly.pdbx_seq_one_letter_code
_entity_poly.pdbx_strand_id
1 'polypeptide(L)'
;MKKQSIYFLVIIILLVQTSCQQNNEEEDFFNNQITLLENNPRLYLSKIDSTQVTNLNNSKEATHFLLVSLANHYINNYYPHKGLLQKSIHIFTKKKLIQQQLESLLFLAKTYKKEKNLKMEVQAIEKAIDIASQIEDKEWLCCLYGYLGDMYIRKYNMLKFIKYQTLANQCIEDIAFRDMDISTQVQMAKSFLYIGNHKKAYELLNLIEISIDKNNIYYNEIKCLQGIALYKTKQWTLCIDKLQEAITLKQTDDFLFVCHSILTYCYHSINDLANAYKHRKLAIQYDTDPETNFAEIEFYKLCAEFARENNNTDNQIDCLYKAIERHEILLRNLNGSSLDEAIQAYTHFCDKKNYEKKLS
;
A
#
# COMPACT_ATOMS: atom_id res chain seq x y z
N MET A 1 48.82 -26.86 -25.25
CA MET A 1 48.04 -26.52 -24.05
C MET A 1 47.57 -25.07 -23.94
N LYS A 2 48.42 -24.05 -24.14
CA LYS A 2 48.01 -22.62 -24.01
C LYS A 2 46.88 -22.15 -24.96
N LYS A 3 46.82 -22.62 -26.21
CA LYS A 3 45.77 -22.22 -27.17
C LYS A 3 44.37 -22.76 -26.81
N GLN A 4 44.28 -23.98 -26.32
CA GLN A 4 42.99 -24.59 -25.92
C GLN A 4 42.41 -23.89 -24.68
N SER A 5 43.25 -23.45 -23.73
CA SER A 5 42.81 -22.72 -22.55
C SER A 5 42.25 -21.32 -22.92
N ILE A 6 42.81 -20.65 -23.94
CA ILE A 6 42.31 -19.35 -24.42
C ILE A 6 40.93 -19.53 -25.11
N TYR A 7 40.76 -20.53 -25.94
CA TYR A 7 39.44 -20.81 -26.56
C TYR A 7 38.37 -21.13 -25.54
N PHE A 8 38.71 -21.87 -24.49
CA PHE A 8 37.78 -22.20 -23.41
C PHE A 8 37.39 -20.95 -22.61
N LEU A 9 38.36 -20.05 -22.37
CA LEU A 9 38.09 -18.78 -21.68
C LEU A 9 37.23 -17.83 -22.53
N VAL A 10 37.46 -17.75 -23.84
CA VAL A 10 36.64 -16.96 -24.77
C VAL A 10 35.21 -17.49 -24.86
N ILE A 11 35.05 -18.80 -24.90
CA ILE A 11 33.72 -19.43 -24.91
C ILE A 11 32.97 -19.14 -23.60
N ILE A 12 33.63 -19.20 -22.44
CA ILE A 12 33.04 -18.84 -21.16
C ILE A 12 32.61 -17.37 -21.13
N ILE A 13 33.46 -16.46 -21.59
CA ILE A 13 33.16 -15.02 -21.67
C ILE A 13 31.97 -14.77 -22.60
N LEU A 14 31.90 -15.41 -23.75
CA LEU A 14 30.78 -15.30 -24.68
C LEU A 14 29.48 -15.86 -24.08
N LEU A 15 29.53 -16.99 -23.37
CA LEU A 15 28.39 -17.57 -22.69
C LEU A 15 27.89 -16.68 -21.53
N VAL A 16 28.81 -16.04 -20.80
CA VAL A 16 28.43 -15.10 -19.74
C VAL A 16 27.81 -13.83 -20.33
N GLN A 17 28.37 -13.29 -21.41
CA GLN A 17 27.82 -12.10 -22.08
C GLN A 17 26.44 -12.39 -22.67
N THR A 18 26.21 -13.50 -23.33
CA THR A 18 24.89 -13.86 -23.88
C THR A 18 23.87 -14.10 -22.77
N SER A 19 24.25 -14.69 -21.64
CA SER A 19 23.35 -14.88 -20.48
C SER A 19 22.98 -13.55 -19.82
N CYS A 20 23.92 -12.62 -19.66
CA CYS A 20 23.66 -11.27 -19.14
C CYS A 20 22.75 -10.47 -20.08
N GLN A 21 23.00 -10.52 -21.37
CA GLN A 21 22.17 -9.82 -22.37
C GLN A 21 20.73 -10.35 -22.38
N GLN A 22 20.54 -11.67 -22.32
CA GLN A 22 19.21 -12.28 -22.28
C GLN A 22 18.44 -11.92 -20.99
N ASN A 23 19.12 -11.83 -19.85
CA ASN A 23 18.47 -11.41 -18.60
C ASN A 23 18.03 -9.94 -18.66
N ASN A 24 18.85 -9.06 -19.21
CA ASN A 24 18.49 -7.65 -19.39
C ASN A 24 17.26 -7.51 -20.31
N GLU A 25 17.19 -8.26 -21.41
CA GLU A 25 16.04 -8.24 -22.30
C GLU A 25 14.75 -8.76 -21.61
N GLU A 26 14.84 -9.77 -20.75
CA GLU A 26 13.69 -10.27 -19.97
C GLU A 26 13.24 -9.27 -18.90
N GLU A 27 14.16 -8.53 -18.25
CA GLU A 27 13.84 -7.47 -17.28
C GLU A 27 13.26 -6.22 -17.96
N ASP A 28 13.84 -5.76 -19.06
CA ASP A 28 13.30 -4.64 -19.84
C ASP A 28 11.91 -4.95 -20.37
N PHE A 29 11.69 -6.16 -20.86
CA PHE A 29 10.35 -6.63 -21.24
C PHE A 29 9.39 -6.56 -20.07
N PHE A 30 9.77 -7.08 -18.90
CA PHE A 30 8.92 -7.05 -17.70
C PHE A 30 8.59 -5.63 -17.28
N ASN A 31 9.56 -4.72 -17.19
CA ASN A 31 9.36 -3.34 -16.79
C ASN A 31 8.39 -2.61 -17.75
N ASN A 32 8.50 -2.85 -19.05
CA ASN A 32 7.56 -2.32 -20.02
C ASN A 32 6.15 -2.91 -19.83
N GLN A 33 6.03 -4.20 -19.54
CA GLN A 33 4.72 -4.85 -19.32
C GLN A 33 4.09 -4.41 -18.01
N ILE A 34 4.86 -4.25 -16.92
CA ILE A 34 4.32 -3.80 -15.63
C ILE A 34 3.78 -2.37 -15.73
N THR A 35 4.49 -1.48 -16.42
CA THR A 35 4.04 -0.11 -16.66
C THR A 35 2.72 -0.06 -17.43
N LEU A 36 2.57 -0.86 -18.48
CA LEU A 36 1.33 -0.96 -19.25
C LEU A 36 0.17 -1.51 -18.38
N LEU A 37 0.47 -2.50 -17.55
CA LEU A 37 -0.50 -3.10 -16.64
C LEU A 37 -0.94 -2.09 -15.57
N GLU A 38 -0.03 -1.35 -14.96
CA GLU A 38 -0.35 -0.35 -13.94
C GLU A 38 -1.17 0.81 -14.50
N ASN A 39 -0.89 1.23 -15.72
CA ASN A 39 -1.65 2.27 -16.39
C ASN A 39 -3.08 1.85 -16.71
N ASN A 40 -3.32 0.61 -17.15
CA ASN A 40 -4.67 0.11 -17.43
C ASN A 40 -4.72 -1.43 -17.39
N PRO A 41 -4.97 -2.06 -16.24
CA PRO A 41 -5.00 -3.52 -16.12
C PRO A 41 -6.06 -4.19 -16.98
N ARG A 42 -7.21 -3.54 -17.22
CA ARG A 42 -8.28 -4.08 -18.08
C ARG A 42 -7.85 -4.14 -19.54
N LEU A 43 -7.27 -3.04 -20.04
CA LEU A 43 -6.74 -2.98 -21.40
C LEU A 43 -5.57 -3.98 -21.54
N TYR A 44 -4.73 -4.11 -20.53
CA TYR A 44 -3.65 -5.07 -20.51
C TYR A 44 -4.17 -6.51 -20.72
N LEU A 45 -5.14 -6.96 -19.90
CA LEU A 45 -5.72 -8.31 -20.05
C LEU A 45 -6.44 -8.53 -21.37
N SER A 46 -7.00 -7.49 -22.00
CA SER A 46 -7.63 -7.63 -23.30
C SER A 46 -6.66 -7.87 -24.46
N LYS A 47 -5.37 -7.56 -24.25
CA LYS A 47 -4.31 -7.67 -25.28
C LYS A 47 -3.45 -8.91 -25.14
N ILE A 48 -3.53 -9.61 -24.02
CA ILE A 48 -2.72 -10.80 -23.74
C ILE A 48 -3.60 -12.04 -23.61
N ASP A 49 -2.99 -13.21 -23.83
CA ASP A 49 -3.64 -14.46 -23.49
C ASP A 49 -3.75 -14.60 -21.97
N SER A 50 -4.97 -14.46 -21.45
CA SER A 50 -5.26 -14.54 -20.03
C SER A 50 -5.51 -15.96 -19.52
N THR A 51 -5.14 -16.99 -20.30
CA THR A 51 -5.26 -18.39 -19.87
C THR A 51 -4.48 -18.62 -18.57
N GLN A 52 -5.13 -19.29 -17.62
CA GLN A 52 -4.50 -19.61 -16.35
C GLN A 52 -3.34 -20.58 -16.55
N VAL A 53 -2.14 -20.14 -16.22
CA VAL A 53 -0.96 -21.02 -16.20
C VAL A 53 -1.03 -21.88 -14.95
N THR A 54 -1.20 -23.19 -15.15
CA THR A 54 -1.29 -24.17 -14.05
C THR A 54 0.05 -24.78 -13.66
N ASN A 55 1.04 -24.68 -14.56
CA ASN A 55 2.39 -25.17 -14.31
C ASN A 55 3.44 -24.18 -14.82
N LEU A 56 4.51 -24.00 -14.06
CA LEU A 56 5.59 -23.05 -14.36
C LEU A 56 6.88 -23.83 -14.59
N ASN A 57 7.39 -23.80 -15.81
CA ASN A 57 8.60 -24.54 -16.20
C ASN A 57 9.79 -23.63 -16.51
N ASN A 58 9.54 -22.36 -16.87
CA ASN A 58 10.57 -21.39 -17.25
C ASN A 58 10.21 -19.96 -16.82
N SER A 59 11.14 -19.02 -17.03
CA SER A 59 10.98 -17.61 -16.66
C SER A 59 9.85 -16.92 -17.41
N LYS A 60 9.64 -17.21 -18.68
CA LYS A 60 8.57 -16.60 -19.49
C LYS A 60 7.19 -16.98 -18.97
N GLU A 61 6.98 -18.27 -18.65
CA GLU A 61 5.73 -18.73 -18.03
C GLU A 61 5.51 -18.12 -16.65
N ALA A 62 6.58 -18.00 -15.84
CA ALA A 62 6.53 -17.38 -14.52
C ALA A 62 6.22 -15.88 -14.62
N THR A 63 6.82 -15.16 -15.58
CA THR A 63 6.54 -13.73 -15.84
C THR A 63 5.11 -13.54 -16.31
N HIS A 64 4.64 -14.35 -17.26
CA HIS A 64 3.25 -14.30 -17.73
C HIS A 64 2.26 -14.57 -16.58
N PHE A 65 2.50 -15.60 -15.78
CA PHE A 65 1.69 -15.91 -14.60
C PHE A 65 1.62 -14.72 -13.63
N LEU A 66 2.77 -14.10 -13.33
CA LEU A 66 2.84 -12.96 -12.42
C LEU A 66 2.03 -11.77 -12.94
N LEU A 67 2.24 -11.37 -14.20
CA LEU A 67 1.57 -10.23 -14.82
C LEU A 67 0.04 -10.43 -14.92
N VAL A 68 -0.42 -11.62 -15.34
CA VAL A 68 -1.85 -11.96 -15.39
C VAL A 68 -2.45 -11.95 -13.98
N SER A 69 -1.73 -12.48 -13.00
CA SER A 69 -2.18 -12.52 -11.60
C SER A 69 -2.29 -11.12 -11.01
N LEU A 70 -1.32 -10.24 -11.26
CA LEU A 70 -1.35 -8.84 -10.83
C LEU A 70 -2.50 -8.07 -11.49
N ALA A 71 -2.68 -8.19 -12.80
CA ALA A 71 -3.77 -7.52 -13.49
C ALA A 71 -5.15 -7.97 -12.97
N ASN A 72 -5.35 -9.26 -12.73
CA ASN A 72 -6.57 -9.77 -12.11
C ASN A 72 -6.73 -9.33 -10.65
N HIS A 73 -5.63 -9.16 -9.91
CA HIS A 73 -5.68 -8.61 -8.56
C HIS A 73 -6.21 -7.17 -8.58
N TYR A 74 -5.68 -6.31 -9.43
CA TYR A 74 -6.10 -4.91 -9.52
C TYR A 74 -7.54 -4.73 -10.02
N ILE A 75 -8.05 -5.64 -10.87
CA ILE A 75 -9.43 -5.56 -11.38
C ILE A 75 -10.43 -6.19 -10.40
N ASN A 76 -10.11 -7.36 -9.88
CA ASN A 76 -11.06 -8.26 -9.22
C ASN A 76 -10.68 -8.62 -7.79
N ASN A 77 -9.63 -8.00 -7.22
CA ASN A 77 -9.08 -8.37 -5.92
C ASN A 77 -8.74 -9.88 -5.84
N TYR A 78 -8.26 -10.45 -6.97
CA TYR A 78 -7.88 -11.84 -7.07
C TYR A 78 -6.52 -12.09 -6.41
N TYR A 79 -6.38 -13.23 -5.76
CA TYR A 79 -5.10 -13.70 -5.20
C TYR A 79 -4.78 -15.08 -5.75
N PRO A 80 -3.62 -15.27 -6.38
CA PRO A 80 -3.23 -16.56 -6.93
C PRO A 80 -2.83 -17.54 -5.83
N HIS A 81 -2.75 -18.81 -6.19
CA HIS A 81 -2.27 -19.85 -5.29
C HIS A 81 -0.81 -19.60 -4.87
N LYS A 82 -0.56 -19.56 -3.55
CA LYS A 82 0.77 -19.27 -2.98
C LYS A 82 1.90 -20.13 -3.53
N GLY A 83 1.63 -21.43 -3.76
CA GLY A 83 2.62 -22.36 -4.31
C GLY A 83 3.14 -21.94 -5.68
N LEU A 84 2.30 -21.34 -6.52
CA LEU A 84 2.72 -20.84 -7.83
C LEU A 84 3.56 -19.56 -7.68
N LEU A 85 3.20 -18.64 -6.77
CA LEU A 85 4.04 -17.47 -6.46
C LEU A 85 5.42 -17.89 -5.92
N GLN A 86 5.47 -18.85 -5.00
CA GLN A 86 6.73 -19.37 -4.47
C GLN A 86 7.59 -20.03 -5.56
N LYS A 87 6.95 -20.76 -6.49
CA LYS A 87 7.63 -21.36 -7.64
C LYS A 87 8.17 -20.27 -8.59
N SER A 88 7.40 -19.21 -8.85
CA SER A 88 7.85 -18.06 -9.64
C SER A 88 9.06 -17.40 -9.01
N ILE A 89 9.02 -17.10 -7.70
CA ILE A 89 10.15 -16.54 -6.95
C ILE A 89 11.40 -17.43 -7.09
N HIS A 90 11.25 -18.75 -6.96
CA HIS A 90 12.37 -19.69 -7.14
C HIS A 90 12.97 -19.63 -8.56
N ILE A 91 12.12 -19.56 -9.58
CA ILE A 91 12.56 -19.43 -10.99
C ILE A 91 13.30 -18.12 -11.19
N PHE A 92 12.74 -17.01 -10.74
CA PHE A 92 13.35 -15.67 -10.85
C PHE A 92 14.68 -15.58 -10.09
N THR A 93 14.76 -16.14 -8.89
CA THR A 93 16.00 -16.23 -8.11
C THR A 93 17.09 -16.97 -8.89
N LYS A 94 16.78 -18.14 -9.48
CA LYS A 94 17.71 -18.91 -10.28
C LYS A 94 18.19 -18.17 -11.53
N LYS A 95 17.31 -17.39 -12.13
CA LYS A 95 17.57 -16.62 -13.35
C LYS A 95 18.15 -15.22 -13.07
N LYS A 96 18.21 -14.81 -11.81
CA LYS A 96 18.61 -13.45 -11.36
C LYS A 96 17.75 -12.36 -11.97
N LEU A 97 16.46 -12.61 -12.16
CA LEU A 97 15.46 -11.65 -12.62
C LEU A 97 14.91 -10.91 -11.41
N ILE A 98 15.59 -9.82 -11.03
CA ILE A 98 15.43 -9.20 -9.72
C ILE A 98 14.10 -8.46 -9.60
N GLN A 99 13.70 -7.72 -10.63
CA GLN A 99 12.44 -6.96 -10.61
C GLN A 99 11.23 -7.90 -10.47
N GLN A 100 11.18 -8.98 -11.25
CA GLN A 100 10.13 -9.99 -11.14
C GLN A 100 10.15 -10.69 -9.77
N GLN A 101 11.33 -10.90 -9.19
CA GLN A 101 11.46 -11.50 -7.86
C GLN A 101 10.91 -10.59 -6.77
N LEU A 102 11.23 -9.29 -6.79
CA LEU A 102 10.75 -8.29 -5.86
C LEU A 102 9.22 -8.15 -5.94
N GLU A 103 8.68 -8.00 -7.15
CA GLU A 103 7.23 -7.91 -7.37
C GLU A 103 6.49 -9.16 -6.88
N SER A 104 7.05 -10.36 -7.15
CA SER A 104 6.46 -11.62 -6.66
C SER A 104 6.47 -11.72 -5.13
N LEU A 105 7.52 -11.24 -4.46
CA LEU A 105 7.61 -11.22 -3.00
C LEU A 105 6.61 -10.24 -2.40
N LEU A 106 6.46 -9.05 -2.97
CA LEU A 106 5.46 -8.08 -2.54
C LEU A 106 4.04 -8.64 -2.72
N PHE A 107 3.76 -9.31 -3.85
CA PHE A 107 2.46 -9.93 -4.08
C PHE A 107 2.20 -11.11 -3.13
N LEU A 108 3.22 -11.89 -2.82
CA LEU A 108 3.14 -12.95 -1.82
C LEU A 108 2.83 -12.37 -0.43
N ALA A 109 3.44 -11.25 -0.05
CA ALA A 109 3.13 -10.56 1.20
C ALA A 109 1.66 -10.09 1.25
N LYS A 110 1.15 -9.47 0.16
CA LYS A 110 -0.28 -9.10 0.04
C LYS A 110 -1.20 -10.33 0.16
N THR A 111 -0.78 -11.48 -0.35
CA THR A 111 -1.53 -12.75 -0.22
C THR A 111 -1.56 -13.22 1.23
N TYR A 112 -0.43 -13.17 1.95
CA TYR A 112 -0.38 -13.49 3.38
C TYR A 112 -1.17 -12.50 4.24
N LYS A 113 -1.18 -11.21 3.89
CA LYS A 113 -2.04 -10.21 4.52
C LYS A 113 -3.50 -10.61 4.45
N LYS A 114 -4.00 -11.01 3.27
CA LYS A 114 -5.38 -11.49 3.09
C LYS A 114 -5.69 -12.71 3.95
N GLU A 115 -4.71 -13.59 4.14
CA GLU A 115 -4.83 -14.78 4.99
C GLU A 115 -4.64 -14.47 6.49
N LYS A 116 -4.45 -13.20 6.87
CA LYS A 116 -4.15 -12.76 8.25
C LYS A 116 -2.91 -13.43 8.85
N ASN A 117 -1.96 -13.84 8.01
CA ASN A 117 -0.70 -14.46 8.43
C ASN A 117 0.42 -13.41 8.51
N LEU A 118 0.39 -12.60 9.57
CA LEU A 118 1.34 -11.51 9.80
C LEU A 118 2.81 -11.96 9.76
N LYS A 119 3.12 -13.12 10.34
CA LYS A 119 4.51 -13.63 10.37
C LYS A 119 5.06 -13.85 8.97
N MET A 120 4.28 -14.48 8.11
CA MET A 120 4.71 -14.78 6.73
C MET A 120 4.68 -13.52 5.84
N GLU A 121 3.76 -12.59 6.10
CA GLU A 121 3.71 -11.28 5.46
C GLU A 121 5.02 -10.53 5.70
N VAL A 122 5.43 -10.37 6.96
CA VAL A 122 6.68 -9.71 7.36
C VAL A 122 7.89 -10.40 6.72
N GLN A 123 7.98 -11.73 6.81
CA GLN A 123 9.11 -12.47 6.23
C GLN A 123 9.25 -12.30 4.71
N ALA A 124 8.14 -12.20 3.99
CA ALA A 124 8.17 -11.95 2.54
C ALA A 124 8.71 -10.55 2.24
N ILE A 125 8.29 -9.54 2.99
CA ILE A 125 8.79 -8.15 2.82
C ILE A 125 10.26 -8.04 3.26
N GLU A 126 10.67 -8.66 4.36
CA GLU A 126 12.08 -8.66 4.80
C GLU A 126 13.01 -9.26 3.72
N LYS A 127 12.61 -10.37 3.09
CA LYS A 127 13.35 -10.93 1.96
C LYS A 127 13.44 -9.98 0.77
N ALA A 128 12.37 -9.25 0.47
CA ALA A 128 12.40 -8.24 -0.58
C ALA A 128 13.34 -7.07 -0.21
N ILE A 129 13.34 -6.61 1.03
CA ILE A 129 14.25 -5.57 1.54
C ILE A 129 15.71 -6.03 1.41
N ASP A 130 16.02 -7.28 1.78
CA ASP A 130 17.38 -7.81 1.66
C ASP A 130 17.86 -7.78 0.20
N ILE A 131 17.01 -8.13 -0.75
CA ILE A 131 17.33 -8.10 -2.18
C ILE A 131 17.50 -6.67 -2.67
N ALA A 132 16.54 -5.77 -2.39
CA ALA A 132 16.60 -4.37 -2.80
C ALA A 132 17.82 -3.65 -2.20
N SER A 133 18.21 -4.00 -0.97
CA SER A 133 19.40 -3.46 -0.31
C SER A 133 20.69 -3.92 -1.01
N GLN A 134 20.75 -5.16 -1.49
CA GLN A 134 21.94 -5.68 -2.20
C GLN A 134 22.19 -5.01 -3.55
N ILE A 135 21.13 -4.52 -4.19
CA ILE A 135 21.21 -3.80 -5.47
C ILE A 135 21.16 -2.29 -5.30
N GLU A 136 21.06 -1.80 -4.05
CA GLU A 136 20.97 -0.38 -3.68
C GLU A 136 19.78 0.35 -4.35
N ASP A 137 18.67 -0.38 -4.60
CA ASP A 137 17.45 0.18 -5.20
C ASP A 137 16.64 0.96 -4.16
N LYS A 138 16.84 2.27 -4.14
CA LYS A 138 16.24 3.18 -3.16
C LYS A 138 14.70 3.27 -3.32
N GLU A 139 14.18 3.15 -4.52
CA GLU A 139 12.73 3.22 -4.77
C GLU A 139 12.02 1.98 -4.22
N TRP A 140 12.54 0.79 -4.51
CA TRP A 140 12.05 -0.43 -3.90
C TRP A 140 12.15 -0.41 -2.38
N LEU A 141 13.27 0.05 -1.82
CA LEU A 141 13.44 0.18 -0.37
C LEU A 141 12.40 1.14 0.24
N CYS A 142 12.15 2.29 -0.41
CA CYS A 142 11.11 3.22 0.03
C CYS A 142 9.74 2.56 0.07
N CYS A 143 9.34 1.87 -1.01
CA CYS A 143 8.06 1.19 -1.10
C CYS A 143 7.91 0.07 -0.07
N LEU A 144 8.95 -0.75 0.14
CA LEU A 144 8.92 -1.86 1.08
C LEU A 144 8.91 -1.39 2.54
N TYR A 145 9.71 -0.38 2.89
CA TYR A 145 9.65 0.23 4.22
C TYR A 145 8.32 0.94 4.46
N GLY A 146 7.79 1.62 3.45
CA GLY A 146 6.45 2.21 3.50
C GLY A 146 5.37 1.16 3.76
N TYR A 147 5.43 0.02 3.07
CA TYR A 147 4.51 -1.11 3.30
C TYR A 147 4.55 -1.60 4.76
N LEU A 148 5.77 -1.76 5.33
CA LEU A 148 5.92 -2.13 6.75
C LEU A 148 5.39 -1.03 7.67
N GLY A 149 5.62 0.24 7.35
CA GLY A 149 5.06 1.37 8.09
C GLY A 149 3.53 1.30 8.11
N ASP A 150 2.89 1.17 6.95
CA ASP A 150 1.44 1.04 6.80
C ASP A 150 0.88 -0.19 7.55
N MET A 151 1.62 -1.29 7.56
CA MET A 151 1.25 -2.48 8.31
C MET A 151 1.32 -2.23 9.82
N TYR A 152 2.42 -1.65 10.31
CA TYR A 152 2.61 -1.45 11.75
C TYR A 152 1.72 -0.35 12.32
N ILE A 153 1.38 0.71 11.57
CA ILE A 153 0.42 1.71 12.06
C ILE A 153 -0.98 1.08 12.24
N ARG A 154 -1.40 0.20 11.33
CA ARG A 154 -2.66 -0.55 11.48
C ARG A 154 -2.67 -1.49 12.68
N LYS A 155 -1.50 -1.98 13.08
CA LYS A 155 -1.31 -2.83 14.28
C LYS A 155 -0.94 -2.04 15.53
N TYR A 156 -0.98 -0.71 15.48
CA TYR A 156 -0.62 0.20 16.58
C TYR A 156 0.77 0.03 17.15
N ASN A 157 1.68 -0.58 16.40
CA ASN A 157 3.06 -0.61 16.79
C ASN A 157 3.75 0.68 16.34
N MET A 158 3.55 1.76 17.12
CA MET A 158 4.03 3.10 16.79
C MET A 158 5.54 3.17 16.69
N LEU A 159 6.28 2.42 17.51
CA LEU A 159 7.75 2.38 17.44
C LEU A 159 8.23 1.83 16.10
N LYS A 160 7.68 0.70 15.66
CA LYS A 160 8.02 0.14 14.36
C LYS A 160 7.51 0.98 13.19
N PHE A 161 6.32 1.57 13.32
CA PHE A 161 5.81 2.52 12.33
C PHE A 161 6.79 3.68 12.13
N ILE A 162 7.20 4.37 13.20
CA ILE A 162 8.14 5.51 13.13
C ILE A 162 9.47 5.05 12.52
N LYS A 163 10.01 3.89 12.95
CA LYS A 163 11.24 3.33 12.41
C LYS A 163 11.16 3.17 10.89
N TYR A 164 10.16 2.45 10.40
CA TYR A 164 10.07 2.14 8.98
C TYR A 164 9.70 3.35 8.13
N GLN A 165 8.87 4.26 8.65
CA GLN A 165 8.56 5.51 7.98
C GLN A 165 9.80 6.41 7.85
N THR A 166 10.67 6.44 8.87
CA THR A 166 11.96 7.16 8.80
C THR A 166 12.88 6.55 7.75
N LEU A 167 12.98 5.21 7.70
CA LEU A 167 13.78 4.51 6.71
C LEU A 167 13.26 4.77 5.27
N ALA A 168 11.95 4.72 5.06
CA ALA A 168 11.35 5.03 3.76
C ALA A 168 11.71 6.45 3.30
N ASN A 169 11.59 7.44 4.18
CA ASN A 169 11.93 8.83 3.86
C ASN A 169 13.43 9.00 3.55
N GLN A 170 14.31 8.34 4.29
CA GLN A 170 15.76 8.39 4.03
C GLN A 170 16.14 7.84 2.65
N CYS A 171 15.43 6.83 2.16
CA CYS A 171 15.72 6.25 0.85
C CYS A 171 15.50 7.25 -0.29
N ILE A 172 14.64 8.25 -0.13
CA ILE A 172 14.23 9.17 -1.20
C ILE A 172 14.67 10.62 -0.97
N GLU A 173 15.46 10.91 0.09
CA GLU A 173 15.91 12.27 0.40
C GLU A 173 16.64 12.95 -0.77
N ASP A 174 17.43 12.19 -1.54
CA ASP A 174 18.26 12.69 -2.64
C ASP A 174 17.61 12.55 -4.02
N ILE A 175 16.38 12.02 -4.11
CA ILE A 175 15.69 11.77 -5.37
C ILE A 175 14.67 12.89 -5.63
N ALA A 176 14.74 13.54 -6.79
CA ALA A 176 13.75 14.54 -7.15
C ALA A 176 12.37 13.87 -7.37
N PHE A 177 11.32 14.47 -6.81
CA PHE A 177 9.96 13.92 -6.87
C PHE A 177 9.51 13.51 -8.29
N ARG A 178 9.91 14.24 -9.31
CA ARG A 178 9.54 13.97 -10.72
C ARG A 178 10.24 12.74 -11.31
N ASP A 179 11.36 12.35 -10.72
CA ASP A 179 12.18 11.25 -11.22
C ASP A 179 11.82 9.92 -10.52
N MET A 180 10.94 9.97 -9.51
CA MET A 180 10.42 8.80 -8.81
C MET A 180 9.32 8.12 -9.62
N ASP A 181 9.19 6.79 -9.48
CA ASP A 181 8.02 6.08 -9.95
C ASP A 181 6.74 6.49 -9.19
N ILE A 182 5.57 6.17 -9.74
CA ILE A 182 4.27 6.56 -9.16
C ILE A 182 4.08 5.97 -7.75
N SER A 183 4.51 4.73 -7.52
CA SER A 183 4.36 4.07 -6.22
C SER A 183 5.16 4.79 -5.13
N THR A 184 6.39 5.19 -5.45
CA THR A 184 7.29 5.95 -4.56
C THR A 184 6.74 7.37 -4.32
N GLN A 185 6.23 8.04 -5.36
CA GLN A 185 5.58 9.34 -5.22
C GLN A 185 4.36 9.28 -4.27
N VAL A 186 3.52 8.25 -4.41
CA VAL A 186 2.37 8.02 -3.52
C VAL A 186 2.83 7.75 -2.10
N GLN A 187 3.89 6.96 -1.91
CA GLN A 187 4.46 6.70 -0.60
C GLN A 187 5.01 7.97 0.07
N MET A 188 5.65 8.84 -0.70
CA MET A 188 6.10 10.15 -0.21
C MET A 188 4.91 11.03 0.24
N ALA A 189 3.83 11.07 -0.54
CA ALA A 189 2.63 11.80 -0.15
C ALA A 189 1.99 11.24 1.13
N LYS A 190 1.94 9.91 1.32
CA LYS A 190 1.52 9.28 2.58
C LYS A 190 2.40 9.71 3.75
N SER A 191 3.70 9.79 3.57
CA SER A 191 4.61 10.26 4.61
C SER A 191 4.24 11.66 5.08
N PHE A 192 3.91 12.58 4.17
CA PHE A 192 3.43 13.92 4.53
C PHE A 192 2.09 13.88 5.26
N LEU A 193 1.18 12.97 4.92
CA LEU A 193 -0.06 12.78 5.69
C LEU A 193 0.22 12.35 7.13
N TYR A 194 1.09 11.37 7.32
CA TYR A 194 1.45 10.84 8.64
C TYR A 194 2.14 11.87 9.52
N ILE A 195 3.03 12.68 8.98
CA ILE A 195 3.63 13.79 9.72
C ILE A 195 2.69 15.01 9.84
N GLY A 196 1.44 14.96 9.28
CA GLY A 196 0.38 15.98 9.33
C GLY A 196 0.65 17.21 8.50
N ASN A 197 1.59 17.15 7.58
CA ASN A 197 1.70 18.18 6.56
C ASN A 197 0.68 17.92 5.45
N HIS A 198 -0.61 18.02 5.82
CA HIS A 198 -1.73 17.65 4.95
C HIS A 198 -1.81 18.50 3.69
N LYS A 199 -1.40 19.77 3.77
CA LYS A 199 -1.36 20.67 2.61
C LYS A 199 -0.33 20.19 1.58
N LYS A 200 0.90 19.88 2.02
CA LYS A 200 1.95 19.37 1.13
C LYS A 200 1.58 18.03 0.53
N ALA A 201 0.99 17.13 1.33
CA ALA A 201 0.48 15.85 0.83
C ALA A 201 -0.55 16.06 -0.29
N TYR A 202 -1.53 16.95 -0.10
CA TYR A 202 -2.54 17.25 -1.10
C TYR A 202 -1.94 17.84 -2.39
N GLU A 203 -0.97 18.74 -2.27
CA GLU A 203 -0.25 19.31 -3.42
C GLU A 203 0.46 18.24 -4.25
N LEU A 204 1.18 17.32 -3.59
CA LEU A 204 1.87 16.21 -4.27
C LEU A 204 0.89 15.25 -4.92
N LEU A 205 -0.19 14.88 -4.23
CA LEU A 205 -1.23 14.00 -4.80
C LEU A 205 -1.91 14.60 -6.02
N ASN A 206 -2.08 15.93 -6.08
CA ASN A 206 -2.60 16.60 -7.27
C ASN A 206 -1.60 16.54 -8.43
N LEU A 207 -0.30 16.64 -8.18
CA LEU A 207 0.72 16.50 -9.23
C LEU A 207 0.72 15.08 -9.81
N ILE A 208 0.59 14.05 -8.96
CA ILE A 208 0.50 12.66 -9.41
C ILE A 208 -0.79 12.46 -10.21
N GLU A 209 -1.94 12.95 -9.73
CA GLU A 209 -3.22 12.80 -10.42
C GLU A 209 -3.18 13.32 -11.85
N ILE A 210 -2.51 14.46 -12.10
CA ILE A 210 -2.40 15.05 -13.44
C ILE A 210 -1.53 14.19 -14.37
N SER A 211 -0.59 13.42 -13.82
CA SER A 211 0.36 12.60 -14.58
C SER A 211 -0.16 11.21 -14.94
N ILE A 212 -1.28 10.77 -14.39
CA ILE A 212 -1.81 9.41 -14.56
C ILE A 212 -3.21 9.41 -15.20
N ASP A 213 -3.57 8.29 -15.83
CA ASP A 213 -4.93 8.05 -16.34
C ASP A 213 -5.86 7.55 -15.23
N LYS A 214 -7.17 7.77 -15.37
CA LYS A 214 -8.19 7.26 -14.41
C LYS A 214 -8.23 5.73 -14.29
N ASN A 215 -7.69 5.03 -15.25
CA ASN A 215 -7.58 3.57 -15.23
C ASN A 215 -6.30 3.08 -14.53
N ASN A 216 -5.39 3.98 -14.16
CA ASN A 216 -4.18 3.64 -13.42
C ASN A 216 -4.53 3.04 -12.06
N ILE A 217 -3.77 2.00 -11.63
CA ILE A 217 -4.03 1.26 -10.39
C ILE A 217 -3.98 2.13 -9.13
N TYR A 218 -3.20 3.22 -9.14
CA TYR A 218 -3.06 4.15 -8.02
C TYR A 218 -4.15 5.24 -7.98
N TYR A 219 -4.95 5.40 -9.05
CA TYR A 219 -5.90 6.51 -9.15
C TYR A 219 -6.85 6.61 -7.95
N ASN A 220 -7.47 5.49 -7.56
CA ASN A 220 -8.41 5.47 -6.44
C ASN A 220 -7.74 5.69 -5.10
N GLU A 221 -6.53 5.15 -4.91
CA GLU A 221 -5.74 5.38 -3.71
C GLU A 221 -5.38 6.87 -3.58
N ILE A 222 -4.97 7.50 -4.68
CA ILE A 222 -4.67 8.94 -4.72
C ILE A 222 -5.90 9.75 -4.35
N LYS A 223 -7.07 9.45 -4.90
CA LYS A 223 -8.34 10.11 -4.55
C LYS A 223 -8.71 9.96 -3.08
N CYS A 224 -8.52 8.76 -2.52
CA CYS A 224 -8.73 8.52 -1.10
C CYS A 224 -7.77 9.35 -0.24
N LEU A 225 -6.48 9.36 -0.55
CA LEU A 225 -5.47 10.12 0.18
C LEU A 225 -5.71 11.63 0.08
N GLN A 226 -6.15 12.13 -1.09
CA GLN A 226 -6.60 13.52 -1.25
C GLN A 226 -7.79 13.82 -0.32
N GLY A 227 -8.78 12.92 -0.28
CA GLY A 227 -9.92 13.03 0.64
C GLY A 227 -9.47 13.09 2.09
N ILE A 228 -8.52 12.23 2.51
CA ILE A 228 -7.96 12.25 3.87
C ILE A 228 -7.27 13.58 4.17
N ALA A 229 -6.47 14.11 3.24
CA ALA A 229 -5.80 15.40 3.41
C ALA A 229 -6.81 16.56 3.58
N LEU A 230 -7.87 16.57 2.76
CA LEU A 230 -8.94 17.57 2.81
C LEU A 230 -9.80 17.44 4.07
N TYR A 231 -10.08 16.21 4.52
CA TYR A 231 -10.73 15.96 5.81
C TYR A 231 -9.94 16.57 6.98
N LYS A 232 -8.63 16.32 7.02
CA LYS A 232 -7.75 16.85 8.06
C LYS A 232 -7.62 18.38 8.03
N THR A 233 -7.86 19.01 6.88
CA THR A 233 -7.88 20.47 6.70
C THR A 233 -9.28 21.06 6.73
N LYS A 234 -10.31 20.27 7.07
CA LYS A 234 -11.72 20.67 7.20
C LYS A 234 -12.34 21.24 5.91
N GLN A 235 -11.87 20.81 4.75
CA GLN A 235 -12.41 21.20 3.44
C GLN A 235 -13.47 20.18 2.99
N TRP A 236 -14.64 20.19 3.68
CA TRP A 236 -15.63 19.11 3.65
C TRP A 236 -16.19 18.81 2.25
N THR A 237 -16.58 19.85 1.49
CA THR A 237 -17.16 19.68 0.16
C THR A 237 -16.16 19.04 -0.81
N LEU A 238 -14.94 19.56 -0.87
CA LEU A 238 -13.89 18.99 -1.72
C LEU A 238 -13.51 17.57 -1.29
N CYS A 239 -13.53 17.30 0.02
CA CYS A 239 -13.30 15.97 0.55
C CYS A 239 -14.36 14.98 0.05
N ILE A 240 -15.65 15.38 0.09
CA ILE A 240 -16.76 14.58 -0.41
C ILE A 240 -16.55 14.23 -1.89
N ASP A 241 -16.24 15.21 -2.73
CA ASP A 241 -16.02 15.01 -4.16
C ASP A 241 -14.91 13.98 -4.43
N LYS A 242 -13.75 14.14 -3.77
CA LYS A 242 -12.61 13.22 -3.95
C LYS A 242 -12.92 11.81 -3.47
N LEU A 243 -13.59 11.65 -2.33
CA LEU A 243 -13.93 10.33 -1.79
C LEU A 243 -15.05 9.66 -2.61
N GLN A 244 -16.00 10.41 -3.15
CA GLN A 244 -16.99 9.85 -4.07
C GLN A 244 -16.34 9.32 -5.35
N GLU A 245 -15.36 10.03 -5.92
CA GLU A 245 -14.57 9.50 -7.04
C GLU A 245 -13.81 8.23 -6.64
N ALA A 246 -13.21 8.20 -5.43
CA ALA A 246 -12.43 7.05 -4.95
C ALA A 246 -13.26 5.75 -4.86
N ILE A 247 -14.53 5.83 -4.49
CA ILE A 247 -15.41 4.66 -4.29
C ILE A 247 -16.11 4.17 -5.58
N THR A 248 -15.92 4.82 -6.72
CA THR A 248 -16.62 4.48 -7.99
C THR A 248 -16.21 3.14 -8.58
N LEU A 249 -15.01 2.64 -8.27
CA LEU A 249 -14.50 1.35 -8.73
C LEU A 249 -14.58 0.31 -7.60
N LYS A 250 -14.55 -0.98 -7.97
CA LYS A 250 -14.56 -2.07 -6.99
C LYS A 250 -13.30 -2.01 -6.13
N GLN A 251 -13.49 -1.81 -4.83
CA GLN A 251 -12.43 -1.66 -3.84
C GLN A 251 -12.49 -2.77 -2.78
N THR A 252 -11.46 -2.86 -1.93
CA THR A 252 -11.48 -3.72 -0.74
C THR A 252 -12.43 -3.14 0.33
N ASP A 253 -12.97 -4.00 1.19
CA ASP A 253 -13.88 -3.59 2.25
C ASP A 253 -13.22 -2.59 3.20
N ASP A 254 -11.94 -2.80 3.57
CA ASP A 254 -11.16 -1.85 4.40
C ASP A 254 -11.09 -0.45 3.78
N PHE A 255 -10.88 -0.38 2.46
CA PHE A 255 -10.83 0.89 1.73
C PHE A 255 -12.19 1.59 1.75
N LEU A 256 -13.25 0.84 1.47
CA LEU A 256 -14.62 1.34 1.48
C LEU A 256 -15.05 1.79 2.88
N PHE A 257 -14.65 1.03 3.92
CA PHE A 257 -14.87 1.43 5.31
C PHE A 257 -14.29 2.81 5.61
N VAL A 258 -13.01 3.04 5.29
CA VAL A 258 -12.34 4.33 5.53
C VAL A 258 -13.03 5.46 4.76
N CYS A 259 -13.32 5.27 3.47
CA CYS A 259 -13.97 6.29 2.66
C CYS A 259 -15.37 6.66 3.21
N HIS A 260 -16.20 5.65 3.52
CA HIS A 260 -17.55 5.90 4.03
C HIS A 260 -17.55 6.48 5.44
N SER A 261 -16.58 6.14 6.29
CA SER A 261 -16.42 6.74 7.62
C SER A 261 -16.12 8.23 7.51
N ILE A 262 -15.20 8.63 6.65
CA ILE A 262 -14.87 10.04 6.43
C ILE A 262 -16.04 10.79 5.77
N LEU A 263 -16.71 10.20 4.77
CA LEU A 263 -17.90 10.78 4.16
C LEU A 263 -19.01 11.02 5.17
N THR A 264 -19.22 10.09 6.11
CA THR A 264 -20.19 10.27 7.22
C THR A 264 -19.88 11.56 7.97
N TYR A 265 -18.62 11.78 8.33
CA TYR A 265 -18.21 12.97 9.06
C TYR A 265 -18.36 14.24 8.21
N CYS A 266 -17.95 14.22 6.96
CA CYS A 266 -18.02 15.38 6.08
C CYS A 266 -19.47 15.83 5.84
N TYR A 267 -20.38 14.89 5.53
CA TYR A 267 -21.80 15.19 5.35
C TYR A 267 -22.46 15.72 6.63
N HIS A 268 -22.10 15.16 7.79
CA HIS A 268 -22.58 15.71 9.06
C HIS A 268 -22.09 17.15 9.27
N SER A 269 -20.80 17.40 8.99
CA SER A 269 -20.20 18.73 9.18
C SER A 269 -20.82 19.82 8.29
N ILE A 270 -21.42 19.46 7.15
CA ILE A 270 -22.18 20.37 6.29
C ILE A 270 -23.69 20.32 6.52
N ASN A 271 -24.14 19.62 7.59
CA ASN A 271 -25.54 19.44 7.98
C ASN A 271 -26.40 18.68 6.97
N ASP A 272 -25.81 17.83 6.11
CA ASP A 272 -26.51 16.88 5.25
C ASP A 272 -26.68 15.55 5.98
N LEU A 273 -27.65 15.52 6.91
CA LEU A 273 -27.87 14.37 7.78
C LEU A 273 -28.34 13.12 7.04
N ALA A 274 -29.05 13.28 5.89
CA ALA A 274 -29.52 12.16 5.09
C ALA A 274 -28.35 11.38 4.48
N ASN A 275 -27.41 12.07 3.85
CA ASN A 275 -26.21 11.45 3.30
C ASN A 275 -25.25 10.98 4.39
N ALA A 276 -25.12 11.69 5.50
CA ALA A 276 -24.36 11.23 6.65
C ALA A 276 -24.86 9.88 7.16
N TYR A 277 -26.17 9.72 7.35
CA TYR A 277 -26.80 8.46 7.78
C TYR A 277 -26.59 7.33 6.75
N LYS A 278 -26.76 7.62 5.46
CA LYS A 278 -26.50 6.66 4.37
C LYS A 278 -25.07 6.12 4.41
N HIS A 279 -24.08 7.02 4.49
CA HIS A 279 -22.67 6.62 4.49
C HIS A 279 -22.26 5.93 5.78
N ARG A 280 -22.83 6.32 6.92
CA ARG A 280 -22.69 5.58 8.18
C ARG A 280 -23.12 4.12 8.05
N LYS A 281 -24.30 3.87 7.46
CA LYS A 281 -24.81 2.52 7.24
C LYS A 281 -23.88 1.69 6.35
N LEU A 282 -23.34 2.31 5.29
CA LEU A 282 -22.38 1.66 4.40
C LEU A 282 -21.06 1.36 5.12
N ALA A 283 -20.53 2.30 5.92
CA ALA A 283 -19.32 2.05 6.70
C ALA A 283 -19.50 0.83 7.63
N ILE A 284 -20.59 0.75 8.38
CA ILE A 284 -20.89 -0.41 9.24
C ILE A 284 -20.95 -1.72 8.44
N GLN A 285 -21.47 -1.68 7.22
CA GLN A 285 -21.55 -2.86 6.35
C GLN A 285 -20.16 -3.36 5.92
N TYR A 286 -19.21 -2.45 5.76
CA TYR A 286 -17.83 -2.76 5.35
C TYR A 286 -16.87 -2.93 6.54
N ASP A 287 -17.35 -2.82 7.78
CA ASP A 287 -16.57 -3.10 8.99
C ASP A 287 -16.48 -4.63 9.20
N THR A 288 -15.61 -5.25 8.40
CA THR A 288 -15.47 -6.71 8.36
C THR A 288 -14.28 -7.24 9.13
N ASP A 289 -13.36 -6.38 9.57
CA ASP A 289 -12.14 -6.77 10.27
C ASP A 289 -12.09 -6.29 11.71
N PRO A 290 -12.11 -7.21 12.71
CA PRO A 290 -11.90 -6.85 14.11
C PRO A 290 -10.45 -6.42 14.43
N GLU A 291 -9.51 -6.57 13.51
CA GLU A 291 -8.16 -6.05 13.66
C GLU A 291 -8.13 -4.56 13.30
N THR A 292 -8.49 -3.78 14.22
CA THR A 292 -8.81 -2.38 14.17
C THR A 292 -7.78 -1.46 13.55
N ASN A 293 -8.34 -0.59 12.77
CA ASN A 293 -7.79 0.67 12.34
C ASN A 293 -8.25 1.78 13.32
N PHE A 294 -7.40 2.78 13.62
CA PHE A 294 -7.78 3.94 14.46
C PHE A 294 -9.02 4.69 13.94
N ALA A 295 -9.21 4.68 12.63
CA ALA A 295 -10.40 5.23 12.00
C ALA A 295 -11.71 4.62 12.54
N GLU A 296 -11.71 3.35 12.94
CA GLU A 296 -12.90 2.68 13.48
C GLU A 296 -13.31 3.25 14.85
N ILE A 297 -12.36 3.52 15.72
CA ILE A 297 -12.63 4.11 17.02
C ILE A 297 -13.26 5.49 16.87
N GLU A 298 -12.67 6.34 16.04
CA GLU A 298 -13.20 7.67 15.77
C GLU A 298 -14.57 7.60 15.07
N PHE A 299 -14.74 6.63 14.18
CA PHE A 299 -16.04 6.38 13.54
C PHE A 299 -17.12 5.99 14.54
N TYR A 300 -16.87 5.05 15.46
CA TYR A 300 -17.87 4.65 16.46
C TYR A 300 -18.14 5.75 17.49
N LYS A 301 -17.16 6.57 17.86
CA LYS A 301 -17.38 7.78 18.64
C LYS A 301 -18.34 8.75 17.94
N LEU A 302 -18.12 9.00 16.66
CA LEU A 302 -19.00 9.83 15.85
C LEU A 302 -20.41 9.24 15.76
N CYS A 303 -20.55 7.91 15.60
CA CYS A 303 -21.83 7.23 15.62
C CYS A 303 -22.56 7.40 16.95
N ALA A 304 -21.82 7.41 18.07
CA ALA A 304 -22.42 7.66 19.39
C ALA A 304 -22.91 9.11 19.53
N GLU A 305 -22.19 10.09 18.97
CA GLU A 305 -22.64 11.49 18.93
C GLU A 305 -23.93 11.65 18.12
N PHE A 306 -24.03 11.02 16.95
CA PHE A 306 -25.29 10.99 16.18
C PHE A 306 -26.45 10.35 16.94
N ALA A 307 -26.20 9.25 17.62
CA ALA A 307 -27.24 8.58 18.40
C ALA A 307 -27.74 9.47 19.55
N ARG A 308 -26.82 10.21 20.20
CA ARG A 308 -27.16 11.18 21.23
C ARG A 308 -28.02 12.32 20.70
N GLU A 309 -27.65 12.92 19.56
CA GLU A 309 -28.40 13.99 18.91
C GLU A 309 -29.82 13.58 18.52
N ASN A 310 -30.00 12.30 18.19
CA ASN A 310 -31.32 11.71 17.87
C ASN A 310 -32.02 11.12 19.07
N ASN A 311 -31.57 11.38 20.30
CA ASN A 311 -32.14 10.82 21.56
C ASN A 311 -32.25 9.29 21.57
N ASN A 312 -31.37 8.59 20.86
CA ASN A 312 -31.33 7.13 20.79
C ASN A 312 -30.22 6.59 21.72
N THR A 313 -30.57 6.46 22.99
CA THR A 313 -29.64 6.05 24.05
C THR A 313 -29.08 4.65 23.84
N ASP A 314 -29.90 3.68 23.38
CA ASP A 314 -29.46 2.30 23.19
C ASP A 314 -28.40 2.23 22.08
N ASN A 315 -28.61 2.91 20.96
CA ASN A 315 -27.64 2.98 19.87
C ASN A 315 -26.37 3.76 20.27
N GLN A 316 -26.52 4.81 21.11
CA GLN A 316 -25.37 5.52 21.67
C GLN A 316 -24.48 4.59 22.51
N ILE A 317 -25.09 3.81 23.39
CA ILE A 317 -24.40 2.85 24.26
C ILE A 317 -23.71 1.77 23.40
N ASP A 318 -24.39 1.19 22.41
CA ASP A 318 -23.82 0.19 21.50
C ASP A 318 -22.59 0.73 20.75
N CYS A 319 -22.66 1.94 20.22
CA CYS A 319 -21.54 2.56 19.53
C CYS A 319 -20.36 2.84 20.48
N LEU A 320 -20.60 3.26 21.72
CA LEU A 320 -19.54 3.45 22.72
C LEU A 320 -18.90 2.11 23.12
N TYR A 321 -19.68 1.04 23.28
CA TYR A 321 -19.11 -0.30 23.53
C TYR A 321 -18.21 -0.75 22.38
N LYS A 322 -18.63 -0.57 21.15
CA LYS A 322 -17.78 -0.88 19.97
C LYS A 322 -16.50 -0.07 19.96
N ALA A 323 -16.55 1.23 20.28
CA ALA A 323 -15.35 2.05 20.38
C ALA A 323 -14.40 1.53 21.47
N ILE A 324 -14.92 1.11 22.63
CA ILE A 324 -14.15 0.53 23.74
C ILE A 324 -13.54 -0.81 23.32
N GLU A 325 -14.32 -1.71 22.73
CA GLU A 325 -13.84 -3.00 22.24
C GLU A 325 -12.67 -2.83 21.26
N ARG A 326 -12.79 -1.87 20.33
CA ARG A 326 -11.73 -1.53 19.39
C ARG A 326 -10.48 -1.00 20.10
N HIS A 327 -10.64 -0.15 21.11
CA HIS A 327 -9.54 0.30 21.95
C HIS A 327 -8.82 -0.84 22.67
N GLU A 328 -9.56 -1.79 23.22
CA GLU A 328 -8.97 -2.95 23.91
C GLU A 328 -8.19 -3.85 22.96
N ILE A 329 -8.69 -4.09 21.74
CA ILE A 329 -7.98 -4.85 20.71
C ILE A 329 -6.67 -4.14 20.36
N LEU A 330 -6.69 -2.82 20.23
CA LEU A 330 -5.50 -2.01 19.99
C LEU A 330 -4.45 -2.17 21.08
N LEU A 331 -4.86 -2.08 22.34
CA LEU A 331 -3.96 -2.26 23.48
C LEU A 331 -3.33 -3.66 23.51
N ARG A 332 -4.08 -4.70 23.12
CA ARG A 332 -3.54 -6.08 23.00
C ARG A 332 -2.52 -6.21 21.87
N ASN A 333 -2.65 -5.42 20.80
CA ASN A 333 -1.76 -5.45 19.64
C ASN A 333 -0.46 -4.65 19.82
N LEU A 334 -0.24 -4.00 20.97
CA LEU A 334 1.00 -3.25 21.27
C LEU A 334 2.24 -4.15 21.45
N ASN A 335 2.20 -5.42 21.05
CA ASN A 335 3.33 -6.35 20.83
C ASN A 335 4.51 -6.19 21.85
N GLY A 336 4.23 -6.21 23.14
CA GLY A 336 5.24 -6.16 24.18
C GLY A 336 5.92 -4.80 24.41
N SER A 337 5.59 -3.76 23.66
CA SER A 337 5.92 -2.38 24.03
C SER A 337 4.97 -1.95 25.15
N SER A 338 5.49 -1.34 26.21
CA SER A 338 4.61 -0.73 27.21
C SER A 338 3.79 0.37 26.56
N LEU A 339 2.55 0.56 27.02
CA LEU A 339 1.70 1.67 26.56
C LEU A 339 2.45 3.01 26.74
N ASP A 340 3.22 3.15 27.81
CA ASP A 340 4.00 4.34 28.10
C ASP A 340 5.12 4.58 27.06
N GLU A 341 5.82 3.53 26.61
CA GLU A 341 6.82 3.64 25.55
C GLU A 341 6.19 4.05 24.21
N ALA A 342 5.03 3.50 23.88
CA ALA A 342 4.30 3.86 22.67
C ALA A 342 3.80 5.32 22.72
N ILE A 343 3.29 5.77 23.87
CA ILE A 343 2.86 7.15 24.10
C ILE A 343 4.06 8.09 24.03
N GLN A 344 5.18 7.77 24.68
CA GLN A 344 6.39 8.59 24.63
C GLN A 344 6.94 8.72 23.22
N ALA A 345 7.02 7.61 22.47
CA ALA A 345 7.48 7.62 21.09
C ALA A 345 6.57 8.46 20.18
N TYR A 346 5.25 8.36 20.35
CA TYR A 346 4.28 9.17 19.62
C TYR A 346 4.35 10.65 19.99
N THR A 347 4.46 10.97 21.27
CA THR A 347 4.63 12.34 21.77
C THR A 347 5.90 12.96 21.22
N HIS A 348 7.03 12.23 21.27
CA HIS A 348 8.31 12.70 20.71
C HIS A 348 8.24 12.94 19.19
N PHE A 349 7.56 12.06 18.46
CA PHE A 349 7.32 12.22 17.03
C PHE A 349 6.46 13.45 16.73
N CYS A 350 5.42 13.71 17.51
CA CYS A 350 4.57 14.90 17.39
C CYS A 350 5.30 16.19 17.77
N ASP A 351 6.16 16.15 18.80
CA ASP A 351 6.93 17.31 19.29
C ASP A 351 8.02 17.70 18.30
N LYS A 352 8.75 16.75 17.75
CA LYS A 352 9.73 16.99 16.69
C LYS A 352 9.09 17.70 15.50
N LYS A 353 7.90 17.29 15.12
CA LYS A 353 7.10 17.88 14.06
C LYS A 353 6.63 19.31 14.38
N ASN A 354 6.22 19.58 15.63
CA ASN A 354 5.85 20.92 16.06
C ASN A 354 7.06 21.87 16.07
N TYR A 355 8.27 21.34 16.29
CA TYR A 355 9.52 22.07 16.23
C TYR A 355 9.89 22.45 14.78
N GLU A 356 9.79 21.49 13.86
CA GLU A 356 10.01 21.71 12.42
C GLU A 356 9.00 22.72 11.83
N LYS A 357 7.76 22.71 12.33
CA LYS A 357 6.72 23.69 11.96
C LYS A 357 7.00 25.11 12.44
N LYS A 358 7.81 25.28 13.51
CA LYS A 358 8.20 26.59 14.03
C LYS A 358 9.45 27.16 13.35
N LEU A 359 10.19 26.32 12.62
CA LEU A 359 11.41 26.69 11.90
C LEU A 359 11.17 26.93 10.39
N SER A 360 9.99 26.58 9.87
CA SER A 360 9.51 26.86 8.52
C SER A 360 8.55 28.06 8.51
#